data_366a17495713865ded5bc9b763e92cc4
#
_entry.id   366a17495713865ded5bc9b763e92cc4
#
_cell.length_a   1.000
_cell.length_b   1.000
_cell.length_c   1.000
_cell.angle_alpha   90.00
_cell.angle_beta   90.00
_cell.angle_gamma   90.00
#
_symmetry.space_group_name_H-M   'P 1'
#
loop_
_entity.id
_entity.type
_entity.pdbx_description
1 polymer ?
#
loop_
_entity_poly.entity_id
_entity_poly.type
_entity_poly.pdbx_seq_one_letter_code
_entity_poly.pdbx_strand_id
1 'polypeptide(L)'
;MDLPDWLHWVDSCPSTNTWAATHVDHLPHGAVVFTRHQTAGRGQHGRIWHSPPGVLTASFVLDFPIAQLSGLSLVIGLAVIYAIEDLLPDQRGRLRLKWSNDVLIAGRKVAGILCEASGGRSGQTRVVVGIGINRCVDFFQAGLSSEQVGKAISLHEIAGLVPELALLERSRHYLMQVRDIVAQKCDSTQFLGIVPLFPELHQRDGLRDRPITLELNREAVLGQAIGFDDQGRLLVRSPSDIVRAFTSGRIIQY
;
A
#
# COMPACT_ATOMS: atom_id res chain seq x y z
N MET A 1 29.19 -6.74 -0.82
CA MET A 1 28.45 -5.68 -0.12
C MET A 1 27.55 -6.39 0.87
N ASP A 2 27.83 -6.22 2.16
CA ASP A 2 27.00 -6.88 3.18
C ASP A 2 25.61 -6.25 3.16
N LEU A 3 24.58 -7.09 3.23
CA LEU A 3 23.19 -6.62 3.31
C LEU A 3 22.95 -6.01 4.70
N PRO A 4 22.09 -4.97 4.80
CA PRO A 4 21.71 -4.43 6.11
C PRO A 4 21.05 -5.51 6.99
N ASP A 5 21.29 -5.50 8.29
CA ASP A 5 20.75 -6.49 9.26
C ASP A 5 19.22 -6.60 9.27
N TRP A 6 18.53 -5.53 8.87
CA TRP A 6 17.06 -5.52 8.78
C TRP A 6 16.53 -6.19 7.49
N LEU A 7 17.39 -6.51 6.51
CA LEU A 7 17.01 -7.03 5.20
C LEU A 7 17.22 -8.54 5.10
N HIS A 8 16.15 -9.29 5.00
CA HIS A 8 16.12 -10.73 4.76
C HIS A 8 15.91 -10.98 3.26
N TRP A 9 17.02 -11.26 2.56
CA TRP A 9 16.97 -11.63 1.16
C TRP A 9 16.54 -13.09 1.01
N VAL A 10 15.55 -13.34 0.15
CA VAL A 10 15.07 -14.66 -0.22
C VAL A 10 15.22 -14.83 -1.73
N ASP A 11 15.95 -15.82 -2.19
CA ASP A 11 16.23 -16.01 -3.62
C ASP A 11 14.94 -16.16 -4.43
N SER A 12 14.00 -16.97 -3.94
CA SER A 12 12.69 -17.16 -4.53
C SER A 12 11.68 -17.60 -3.47
N CYS A 13 10.44 -17.09 -3.57
CA CYS A 13 9.34 -17.56 -2.73
C CYS A 13 8.00 -17.39 -3.46
N PRO A 14 6.94 -18.11 -3.05
CA PRO A 14 5.59 -17.88 -3.59
C PRO A 14 5.12 -16.46 -3.37
N SER A 15 5.27 -15.94 -2.14
CA SER A 15 4.90 -14.58 -1.75
C SER A 15 5.75 -14.15 -0.56
N THR A 16 6.31 -12.94 -0.61
CA THR A 16 7.06 -12.35 0.52
C THR A 16 6.19 -12.21 1.77
N ASN A 17 4.88 -11.89 1.61
CA ASN A 17 3.94 -11.87 2.74
C ASN A 17 3.77 -13.25 3.36
N THR A 18 3.58 -14.27 2.55
CA THR A 18 3.45 -15.66 3.04
C THR A 18 4.73 -16.09 3.75
N TRP A 19 5.88 -15.83 3.16
CA TRP A 19 7.17 -16.14 3.77
C TRP A 19 7.38 -15.41 5.09
N ALA A 20 7.12 -14.09 5.14
CA ALA A 20 7.23 -13.30 6.36
C ALA A 20 6.26 -13.78 7.44
N ALA A 21 5.02 -14.12 7.08
CA ALA A 21 4.02 -14.62 8.03
C ALA A 21 4.41 -15.97 8.65
N THR A 22 5.01 -16.87 7.87
CA THR A 22 5.49 -18.17 8.38
C THR A 22 6.72 -18.07 9.26
N HIS A 23 7.51 -16.99 9.13
CA HIS A 23 8.73 -16.74 9.92
C HIS A 23 8.56 -15.58 10.91
N VAL A 24 7.34 -15.15 11.18
CA VAL A 24 7.03 -13.92 11.90
C VAL A 24 7.60 -13.85 13.32
N ASP A 25 7.74 -14.99 13.98
CA ASP A 25 8.30 -15.07 15.34
C ASP A 25 9.83 -14.81 15.37
N HIS A 26 10.51 -14.98 14.26
CA HIS A 26 11.96 -14.77 14.10
C HIS A 26 12.31 -13.42 13.43
N LEU A 27 11.30 -12.69 12.96
CA LEU A 27 11.50 -11.40 12.31
C LEU A 27 11.26 -10.26 13.33
N PRO A 28 12.24 -9.40 13.60
CA PRO A 28 12.03 -8.25 14.47
C PRO A 28 11.12 -7.21 13.84
N HIS A 29 10.55 -6.33 14.66
CA HIS A 29 9.88 -5.12 14.21
C HIS A 29 10.81 -4.31 13.28
N GLY A 30 10.30 -3.91 12.13
CA GLY A 30 11.05 -3.21 11.09
C GLY A 30 11.89 -4.12 10.19
N ALA A 31 11.81 -5.46 10.33
CA ALA A 31 12.42 -6.39 9.38
C ALA A 31 11.76 -6.28 8.00
N VAL A 32 12.54 -6.49 6.96
CA VAL A 32 12.10 -6.45 5.55
C VAL A 32 12.46 -7.76 4.88
N VAL A 33 11.47 -8.46 4.34
CA VAL A 33 11.65 -9.64 3.50
C VAL A 33 11.55 -9.23 2.05
N PHE A 34 12.58 -9.50 1.27
CA PHE A 34 12.65 -9.09 -0.14
C PHE A 34 13.02 -10.27 -1.04
N THR A 35 12.41 -10.33 -2.21
CA THR A 35 12.81 -11.24 -3.30
C THR A 35 12.65 -10.57 -4.65
N ARG A 36 13.50 -10.95 -5.60
CA ARG A 36 13.33 -10.63 -7.02
C ARG A 36 12.45 -11.65 -7.74
N HIS A 37 12.17 -12.80 -7.11
CA HIS A 37 11.47 -13.93 -7.74
C HIS A 37 10.26 -14.38 -6.91
N GLN A 38 9.14 -13.68 -7.05
CA GLN A 38 7.88 -14.05 -6.42
C GLN A 38 7.02 -14.81 -7.43
N THR A 39 6.68 -16.09 -7.13
CA THR A 39 6.03 -16.99 -8.09
C THR A 39 4.50 -17.05 -7.98
N ALA A 40 3.94 -16.66 -6.82
CA ALA A 40 2.50 -16.66 -6.56
C ALA A 40 2.10 -15.42 -5.75
N GLY A 41 2.40 -14.24 -6.29
CA GLY A 41 2.11 -12.95 -5.66
C GLY A 41 0.63 -12.77 -5.36
N ARG A 42 0.32 -12.21 -4.19
CA ARG A 42 -1.05 -12.04 -3.71
C ARG A 42 -1.43 -10.57 -3.60
N GLY A 43 -2.66 -10.26 -4.00
CA GLY A 43 -3.32 -8.99 -3.75
C GLY A 43 -4.53 -9.15 -2.85
N GLN A 44 -5.26 -8.06 -2.58
CA GLN A 44 -6.50 -8.10 -1.80
C GLN A 44 -7.59 -8.96 -2.48
N HIS A 45 -8.46 -9.56 -1.68
CA HIS A 45 -9.61 -10.36 -2.14
C HIS A 45 -9.23 -11.53 -3.06
N GLY A 46 -8.09 -12.19 -2.79
CA GLY A 46 -7.63 -13.37 -3.55
C GLY A 46 -7.11 -13.05 -4.96
N ARG A 47 -6.91 -11.79 -5.31
CA ARG A 47 -6.34 -11.40 -6.61
C ARG A 47 -4.87 -11.74 -6.70
N ILE A 48 -4.40 -12.00 -7.91
CA ILE A 48 -2.99 -12.22 -8.19
C ILE A 48 -2.28 -10.87 -8.30
N TRP A 49 -1.12 -10.77 -7.65
CA TRP A 49 -0.15 -9.71 -7.89
C TRP A 49 0.91 -10.26 -8.86
N HIS A 50 0.92 -9.75 -10.08
CA HIS A 50 1.94 -10.12 -11.06
C HIS A 50 3.28 -9.47 -10.71
N SER A 51 4.32 -10.29 -10.61
CA SER A 51 5.67 -9.86 -10.24
C SER A 51 6.70 -10.25 -11.31
N PRO A 52 6.55 -9.73 -12.55
CA PRO A 52 7.58 -9.94 -13.57
C PRO A 52 8.90 -9.27 -13.16
N PRO A 53 10.03 -9.59 -13.82
CA PRO A 53 11.29 -8.90 -13.58
C PRO A 53 11.13 -7.39 -13.61
N GLY A 54 11.74 -6.71 -12.63
CA GLY A 54 11.66 -5.26 -12.49
C GLY A 54 10.57 -4.76 -11.52
N VAL A 55 9.65 -5.61 -11.08
CA VAL A 55 8.79 -5.29 -9.92
C VAL A 55 9.60 -5.48 -8.65
N LEU A 56 9.62 -4.47 -7.78
CA LEU A 56 10.11 -4.61 -6.42
C LEU A 56 8.99 -5.22 -5.57
N THR A 57 9.24 -6.38 -4.96
CA THR A 57 8.31 -7.03 -4.02
C THR A 57 8.98 -7.22 -2.67
N ALA A 58 8.42 -6.57 -1.65
CA ALA A 58 8.92 -6.67 -0.29
C ALA A 58 7.79 -6.73 0.72
N SER A 59 8.06 -7.35 1.87
CA SER A 59 7.14 -7.38 3.01
C SER A 59 7.85 -6.84 4.25
N PHE A 60 7.23 -5.87 4.91
CA PHE A 60 7.73 -5.20 6.12
C PHE A 60 6.96 -5.71 7.33
N VAL A 61 7.68 -6.08 8.38
CA VAL A 61 7.10 -6.59 9.63
C VAL A 61 6.97 -5.45 10.62
N LEU A 62 5.73 -5.05 10.92
CA LEU A 62 5.45 -3.89 11.77
C LEU A 62 4.51 -4.28 12.91
N ASP A 63 4.76 -3.75 14.10
CA ASP A 63 3.90 -3.93 15.27
C ASP A 63 3.03 -2.70 15.49
N PHE A 64 1.71 -2.88 15.50
CA PHE A 64 0.72 -1.84 15.74
C PHE A 64 -0.11 -2.14 16.98
N PRO A 65 -0.61 -1.13 17.71
CA PRO A 65 -1.65 -1.33 18.70
C PRO A 65 -2.88 -1.96 18.04
N ILE A 66 -3.51 -2.95 18.69
CA ILE A 66 -4.65 -3.71 18.12
C ILE A 66 -5.75 -2.78 17.61
N ALA A 67 -6.04 -1.70 18.33
CA ALA A 67 -7.08 -0.73 17.98
C ALA A 67 -6.79 0.11 16.72
N GLN A 68 -5.59 0.02 16.13
CA GLN A 68 -5.13 0.97 15.11
C GLN A 68 -4.95 0.36 13.71
N LEU A 69 -5.71 -0.69 13.39
CA LEU A 69 -5.61 -1.34 12.07
C LEU A 69 -6.54 -0.75 11.01
N SER A 70 -7.54 0.05 11.42
CA SER A 70 -8.45 0.72 10.50
C SER A 70 -7.71 1.76 9.66
N GLY A 71 -7.96 1.78 8.35
CA GLY A 71 -7.31 2.71 7.42
C GLY A 71 -5.82 2.48 7.19
N LEU A 72 -5.24 1.39 7.73
CA LEU A 72 -3.79 1.13 7.69
C LEU A 72 -3.23 1.14 6.26
N SER A 73 -3.92 0.54 5.30
CA SER A 73 -3.45 0.52 3.90
C SER A 73 -3.29 1.92 3.29
N LEU A 74 -4.09 2.90 3.73
CA LEU A 74 -3.99 4.29 3.25
C LEU A 74 -2.73 4.97 3.78
N VAL A 75 -2.45 4.85 5.08
CA VAL A 75 -1.25 5.46 5.66
C VAL A 75 0.03 4.76 5.21
N ILE A 76 0.00 3.45 4.96
CA ILE A 76 1.10 2.73 4.31
C ILE A 76 1.29 3.24 2.87
N GLY A 77 0.20 3.47 2.13
CA GLY A 77 0.25 4.08 0.80
C GLY A 77 0.89 5.47 0.82
N LEU A 78 0.60 6.27 1.84
CA LEU A 78 1.24 7.57 2.05
C LEU A 78 2.74 7.44 2.32
N ALA A 79 3.16 6.47 3.13
CA ALA A 79 4.58 6.17 3.36
C ALA A 79 5.31 5.77 2.05
N VAL A 80 4.65 4.97 1.20
CA VAL A 80 5.19 4.61 -0.13
C VAL A 80 5.30 5.85 -1.03
N ILE A 81 4.31 6.75 -1.01
CA ILE A 81 4.37 8.02 -1.75
C ILE A 81 5.60 8.83 -1.30
N TYR A 82 5.79 9.01 0.02
CA TYR A 82 6.94 9.76 0.53
C TYR A 82 8.27 9.11 0.16
N ALA A 83 8.36 7.78 0.22
CA ALA A 83 9.57 7.05 -0.17
C ALA A 83 9.93 7.28 -1.66
N ILE A 84 8.92 7.27 -2.53
CA ILE A 84 9.13 7.52 -3.96
C ILE A 84 9.49 9.00 -4.21
N GLU A 85 8.78 9.93 -3.57
CA GLU A 85 9.02 11.38 -3.76
C GLU A 85 10.36 11.85 -3.18
N ASP A 86 10.88 11.18 -2.14
CA ASP A 86 12.20 11.47 -1.59
C ASP A 86 13.32 11.09 -2.56
N LEU A 87 13.15 9.97 -3.28
CA LEU A 87 14.08 9.52 -4.32
C LEU A 87 13.88 10.23 -5.67
N LEU A 88 12.67 10.74 -5.91
CA LEU A 88 12.27 11.39 -7.16
C LEU A 88 11.64 12.76 -6.87
N PRO A 89 12.42 13.77 -6.46
CA PRO A 89 11.91 15.09 -6.05
C PRO A 89 11.05 15.78 -7.12
N ASP A 90 11.34 15.56 -8.40
CA ASP A 90 10.59 16.12 -9.53
C ASP A 90 9.17 15.53 -9.65
N GLN A 91 8.87 14.44 -8.93
CA GLN A 91 7.57 13.82 -8.89
C GLN A 91 6.73 14.23 -7.66
N ARG A 92 7.26 15.11 -6.80
CA ARG A 92 6.56 15.60 -5.62
C ARG A 92 5.18 16.17 -5.97
N GLY A 93 4.19 15.76 -5.21
CA GLY A 93 2.82 16.22 -5.37
C GLY A 93 2.07 15.57 -6.52
N ARG A 94 2.67 14.65 -7.29
CA ARG A 94 2.04 14.00 -8.45
C ARG A 94 1.45 12.62 -8.14
N LEU A 95 1.96 11.95 -7.08
CA LEU A 95 1.43 10.66 -6.66
C LEU A 95 0.10 10.82 -5.92
N ARG A 96 -0.79 9.86 -6.09
CA ARG A 96 -2.13 9.83 -5.48
C ARG A 96 -2.42 8.48 -4.86
N LEU A 97 -3.25 8.49 -3.84
CA LEU A 97 -3.84 7.28 -3.26
C LEU A 97 -5.12 6.94 -4.02
N LYS A 98 -5.28 5.69 -4.38
CA LYS A 98 -6.57 5.14 -4.79
C LYS A 98 -7.03 4.16 -3.71
N TRP A 99 -8.14 4.49 -3.07
CA TRP A 99 -8.73 3.64 -2.06
C TRP A 99 -8.93 2.21 -2.61
N SER A 100 -8.62 1.17 -1.85
CA SER A 100 -8.14 1.19 -0.46
C SER A 100 -6.61 1.11 -0.32
N ASN A 101 -5.86 0.71 -1.38
CA ASN A 101 -4.51 0.17 -1.25
C ASN A 101 -3.60 0.38 -2.47
N ASP A 102 -3.98 1.24 -3.40
CA ASP A 102 -3.18 1.50 -4.61
C ASP A 102 -2.53 2.89 -4.57
N VAL A 103 -1.31 2.98 -5.06
CA VAL A 103 -0.65 4.26 -5.35
C VAL A 103 -0.65 4.47 -6.86
N LEU A 104 -1.07 5.65 -7.27
CA LEU A 104 -1.16 6.05 -8.67
C LEU A 104 -0.22 7.20 -8.99
N ILE A 105 0.24 7.25 -10.23
CA ILE A 105 0.78 8.45 -10.86
C ILE A 105 0.21 8.58 -12.28
N ALA A 106 -0.16 9.79 -12.69
CA ALA A 106 -0.84 10.03 -13.95
C ALA A 106 -2.07 9.10 -14.18
N GLY A 107 -2.83 8.79 -13.11
CA GLY A 107 -3.99 7.90 -13.16
C GLY A 107 -3.68 6.41 -13.30
N ARG A 108 -2.40 6.02 -13.44
CA ARG A 108 -1.97 4.62 -13.61
C ARG A 108 -1.31 4.11 -12.32
N LYS A 109 -1.52 2.82 -12.01
CA LYS A 109 -1.01 2.18 -10.81
C LYS A 109 0.51 1.98 -10.86
N VAL A 110 1.23 2.54 -9.88
CA VAL A 110 2.67 2.37 -9.69
C VAL A 110 3.00 1.44 -8.52
N ALA A 111 2.14 1.36 -7.51
CA ALA A 111 2.32 0.44 -6.39
C ALA A 111 1.00 -0.09 -5.84
N GLY A 112 1.08 -1.25 -5.17
CA GLY A 112 -0.02 -1.87 -4.46
C GLY A 112 0.41 -2.35 -3.08
N ILE A 113 -0.50 -2.28 -2.10
CA ILE A 113 -0.27 -2.61 -0.71
C ILE A 113 -1.16 -3.77 -0.27
N LEU A 114 -0.62 -4.69 0.53
CA LEU A 114 -1.36 -5.79 1.15
C LEU A 114 -0.96 -5.91 2.62
N CYS A 115 -1.81 -5.46 3.53
CA CYS A 115 -1.60 -5.59 4.98
C CYS A 115 -2.32 -6.85 5.49
N GLU A 116 -1.59 -7.72 6.18
CA GLU A 116 -2.11 -8.95 6.77
C GLU A 116 -1.69 -9.05 8.24
N ALA A 117 -2.64 -9.20 9.16
CA ALA A 117 -2.33 -9.47 10.56
C ALA A 117 -1.74 -10.88 10.68
N SER A 118 -0.60 -11.00 11.37
CA SER A 118 0.16 -12.24 11.48
C SER A 118 0.65 -12.47 12.90
N GLY A 119 -0.27 -12.56 13.84
CA GLY A 119 0.04 -12.73 15.26
C GLY A 119 0.03 -11.41 16.05
N GLY A 120 0.54 -11.46 17.27
CA GLY A 120 0.62 -10.30 18.15
C GLY A 120 0.91 -10.71 19.59
N ARG A 121 1.46 -9.82 20.38
CA ARG A 121 1.77 -10.03 21.81
C ARG A 121 1.54 -8.73 22.59
N SER A 122 1.13 -8.85 23.83
CA SER A 122 1.10 -7.73 24.79
C SER A 122 0.32 -6.49 24.30
N GLY A 123 -0.86 -6.68 23.70
CA GLY A 123 -1.70 -5.56 23.24
C GLY A 123 -1.29 -4.96 21.90
N GLN A 124 -0.35 -5.60 21.19
CA GLN A 124 0.05 -5.23 19.84
C GLN A 124 -0.33 -6.32 18.84
N THR A 125 -0.68 -5.92 17.64
CA THR A 125 -0.83 -6.82 16.49
C THR A 125 0.37 -6.66 15.58
N ARG A 126 1.01 -7.78 15.26
CA ARG A 126 2.04 -7.83 14.23
C ARG A 126 1.39 -7.90 12.87
N VAL A 127 1.77 -6.97 12.01
CA VAL A 127 1.25 -6.86 10.64
C VAL A 127 2.39 -7.07 9.66
N VAL A 128 2.16 -7.96 8.71
CA VAL A 128 3.01 -8.11 7.52
C VAL A 128 2.45 -7.19 6.45
N VAL A 129 3.23 -6.20 6.06
CA VAL A 129 2.88 -5.17 5.09
C VAL A 129 3.58 -5.47 3.77
N GLY A 130 2.88 -6.11 2.84
CA GLY A 130 3.36 -6.36 1.49
C GLY A 130 3.26 -5.11 0.62
N ILE A 131 4.35 -4.79 -0.04
CA ILE A 131 4.43 -3.68 -0.98
C ILE A 131 5.01 -4.19 -2.30
N GLY A 132 4.24 -3.99 -3.38
CA GLY A 132 4.70 -4.20 -4.74
C GLY A 132 4.84 -2.85 -5.43
N ILE A 133 6.04 -2.52 -5.96
CA ILE A 133 6.29 -1.28 -6.71
C ILE A 133 6.74 -1.65 -8.13
N ASN A 134 6.07 -1.11 -9.13
CA ASN A 134 6.48 -1.20 -10.51
C ASN A 134 7.70 -0.30 -10.72
N ARG A 135 8.91 -0.84 -10.48
CA ARG A 135 10.17 -0.07 -10.49
C ARG A 135 10.74 0.09 -11.91
N CYS A 136 10.94 -1.04 -12.59
CA CYS A 136 11.53 -1.08 -13.94
C CYS A 136 10.94 -2.26 -14.72
N VAL A 137 9.64 -2.17 -15.02
CA VAL A 137 8.87 -3.27 -15.63
C VAL A 137 8.60 -2.97 -17.08
N ASP A 138 8.90 -3.92 -17.96
CA ASP A 138 8.34 -3.96 -19.31
C ASP A 138 7.03 -4.77 -19.28
N PHE A 139 5.92 -4.06 -19.24
CA PHE A 139 4.60 -4.67 -19.13
C PHE A 139 4.19 -5.46 -20.39
N PHE A 140 4.71 -5.11 -21.56
CA PHE A 140 4.44 -5.85 -22.79
C PHE A 140 5.10 -7.21 -22.79
N GLN A 141 6.35 -7.28 -22.31
CA GLN A 141 7.07 -8.55 -22.17
C GLN A 141 6.55 -9.39 -20.99
N ALA A 142 5.90 -8.78 -20.03
CA ALA A 142 5.35 -9.45 -18.84
C ALA A 142 4.10 -10.30 -19.12
N GLY A 143 3.58 -10.33 -20.35
CA GLY A 143 2.41 -11.11 -20.73
C GLY A 143 1.08 -10.58 -20.15
N LEU A 144 1.02 -9.31 -19.76
CA LEU A 144 -0.19 -8.68 -19.27
C LEU A 144 -1.10 -8.30 -20.44
N SER A 145 -2.42 -8.30 -20.21
CA SER A 145 -3.37 -7.82 -21.20
C SER A 145 -3.21 -6.32 -21.48
N SER A 146 -3.59 -5.88 -22.68
CA SER A 146 -3.52 -4.44 -23.05
C SER A 146 -4.29 -3.56 -22.05
N GLU A 147 -5.39 -4.05 -21.49
CA GLU A 147 -6.14 -3.34 -20.46
C GLU A 147 -5.33 -3.18 -19.16
N GLN A 148 -4.63 -4.22 -18.74
CA GLN A 148 -3.77 -4.19 -17.54
C GLN A 148 -2.57 -3.25 -17.75
N VAL A 149 -1.93 -3.31 -18.92
CA VAL A 149 -0.83 -2.43 -19.31
C VAL A 149 -1.27 -0.96 -19.27
N GLY A 150 -2.44 -0.64 -19.84
CA GLY A 150 -2.97 0.73 -19.84
C GLY A 150 -3.26 1.29 -18.43
N LYS A 151 -3.47 0.42 -17.44
CA LYS A 151 -3.76 0.80 -16.04
C LYS A 151 -2.53 0.80 -15.13
N ALA A 152 -1.37 0.36 -15.61
CA ALA A 152 -0.12 0.29 -14.85
C ALA A 152 0.93 1.25 -15.41
N ILE A 153 1.86 1.67 -14.54
CA ILE A 153 3.03 2.48 -14.90
C ILE A 153 4.21 2.03 -14.06
N SER A 154 5.41 2.15 -14.63
CA SER A 154 6.65 1.86 -13.94
C SER A 154 7.42 3.16 -13.63
N LEU A 155 8.17 3.18 -12.52
CA LEU A 155 8.96 4.37 -12.13
C LEU A 155 9.97 4.76 -13.21
N HIS A 156 10.57 3.78 -13.90
CA HIS A 156 11.55 4.09 -14.93
C HIS A 156 10.96 4.84 -16.14
N GLU A 157 9.64 4.74 -16.38
CA GLU A 157 8.95 5.49 -17.44
C GLU A 157 8.90 6.99 -17.16
N ILE A 158 9.04 7.38 -15.90
CA ILE A 158 8.82 8.77 -15.46
C ILE A 158 10.08 9.45 -14.89
N ALA A 159 11.10 8.68 -14.49
CA ALA A 159 12.25 9.23 -13.78
C ALA A 159 13.54 8.42 -13.92
N GLY A 160 13.61 7.47 -14.84
CA GLY A 160 14.76 6.59 -14.97
C GLY A 160 14.84 5.51 -13.89
N LEU A 161 15.98 4.82 -13.80
CA LEU A 161 16.15 3.66 -12.94
C LEU A 161 16.41 4.08 -11.48
N VAL A 162 15.48 3.72 -10.59
CA VAL A 162 15.62 3.89 -9.14
C VAL A 162 16.29 2.65 -8.53
N PRO A 163 17.36 2.77 -7.71
CA PRO A 163 18.00 1.61 -7.06
C PRO A 163 17.06 0.86 -6.11
N GLU A 164 17.08 -0.47 -6.16
CA GLU A 164 16.21 -1.32 -5.32
C GLU A 164 16.43 -1.09 -3.82
N LEU A 165 17.70 -1.10 -3.40
CA LEU A 165 18.04 -0.93 -1.98
C LEU A 165 17.60 0.43 -1.47
N ALA A 166 17.76 1.50 -2.26
CA ALA A 166 17.31 2.83 -1.88
C ALA A 166 15.78 2.88 -1.69
N LEU A 167 15.00 2.22 -2.58
CA LEU A 167 13.55 2.11 -2.41
C LEU A 167 13.16 1.33 -1.15
N LEU A 168 13.85 0.24 -0.84
CA LEU A 168 13.63 -0.53 0.39
C LEU A 168 13.94 0.29 1.64
N GLU A 169 15.08 0.97 1.67
CA GLU A 169 15.50 1.83 2.78
C GLU A 169 14.52 2.98 3.02
N ARG A 170 14.14 3.71 1.96
CA ARG A 170 13.19 4.83 2.07
C ARG A 170 11.80 4.36 2.44
N SER A 171 11.32 3.25 1.86
CA SER A 171 10.03 2.66 2.24
C SER A 171 10.05 2.27 3.72
N ARG A 172 11.09 1.56 4.19
CA ARG A 172 11.24 1.21 5.60
C ARG A 172 11.24 2.44 6.50
N HIS A 173 12.02 3.46 6.15
CA HIS A 173 12.11 4.72 6.91
C HIS A 173 10.73 5.36 7.12
N TYR A 174 9.98 5.60 6.03
CA TYR A 174 8.68 6.25 6.13
C TYR A 174 7.60 5.35 6.75
N LEU A 175 7.69 4.03 6.55
CA LEU A 175 6.81 3.08 7.23
C LEU A 175 6.98 3.12 8.74
N MET A 176 8.20 3.21 9.24
CA MET A 176 8.49 3.36 10.67
C MET A 176 7.94 4.68 11.21
N GLN A 177 8.14 5.79 10.51
CA GLN A 177 7.60 7.09 10.90
C GLN A 177 6.06 7.09 10.96
N VAL A 178 5.40 6.59 9.92
CA VAL A 178 3.94 6.50 9.87
C VAL A 178 3.40 5.60 10.99
N ARG A 179 4.07 4.46 11.22
CA ARG A 179 3.73 3.56 12.33
C ARG A 179 3.79 4.29 13.68
N ASP A 180 4.84 5.06 13.92
CA ASP A 180 5.02 5.80 15.17
C ASP A 180 3.94 6.88 15.35
N ILE A 181 3.56 7.58 14.27
CA ILE A 181 2.46 8.55 14.29
C ILE A 181 1.13 7.86 14.63
N VAL A 182 0.80 6.76 13.95
CA VAL A 182 -0.44 6.00 14.17
C VAL A 182 -0.51 5.43 15.60
N ALA A 183 0.64 5.08 16.17
CA ALA A 183 0.73 4.54 17.53
C ALA A 183 0.75 5.62 18.63
N GLN A 184 0.73 6.89 18.29
CA GLN A 184 0.67 7.96 19.30
C GLN A 184 -0.67 7.95 20.04
N LYS A 185 -0.61 8.26 21.33
CA LYS A 185 -1.79 8.40 22.19
C LYS A 185 -2.11 9.87 22.39
N CYS A 186 -3.40 10.21 22.42
CA CYS A 186 -3.85 11.52 22.87
C CYS A 186 -3.97 11.56 24.41
N ASP A 187 -4.24 10.42 25.04
CA ASP A 187 -4.26 10.22 26.49
C ASP A 187 -3.87 8.77 26.86
N SER A 188 -4.05 8.37 28.13
CA SER A 188 -3.68 7.02 28.59
C SER A 188 -4.48 5.88 27.96
N THR A 189 -5.62 6.18 27.32
CA THR A 189 -6.60 5.19 26.85
C THR A 189 -6.82 5.21 25.35
N GLN A 190 -6.62 6.35 24.67
CA GLN A 190 -6.99 6.54 23.27
C GLN A 190 -5.78 6.81 22.38
N PHE A 191 -5.68 6.08 21.28
CA PHE A 191 -4.71 6.31 20.21
C PHE A 191 -5.26 7.31 19.18
N LEU A 192 -4.37 8.08 18.56
CA LEU A 192 -4.73 9.03 17.49
C LEU A 192 -5.07 8.33 16.17
N GLY A 193 -4.55 7.13 15.94
CA GLY A 193 -4.76 6.39 14.70
C GLY A 193 -4.27 7.14 13.48
N ILE A 194 -5.08 7.13 12.43
CA ILE A 194 -4.74 7.80 11.16
C ILE A 194 -5.08 9.30 11.14
N VAL A 195 -5.76 9.82 12.15
CA VAL A 195 -6.26 11.21 12.20
C VAL A 195 -5.16 12.25 12.01
N PRO A 196 -3.95 12.12 12.60
CA PRO A 196 -2.88 13.10 12.38
C PRO A 196 -2.42 13.21 10.92
N LEU A 197 -2.67 12.18 10.11
CA LEU A 197 -2.27 12.13 8.71
C LEU A 197 -3.40 12.52 7.74
N PHE A 198 -4.56 12.93 8.24
CA PHE A 198 -5.71 13.32 7.41
C PHE A 198 -5.42 14.42 6.40
N PRO A 199 -4.74 15.52 6.75
CA PRO A 199 -4.45 16.56 5.76
C PRO A 199 -3.74 16.01 4.53
N GLU A 200 -2.71 15.17 4.74
CA GLU A 200 -1.94 14.53 3.66
C GLU A 200 -2.76 13.47 2.91
N LEU A 201 -3.52 12.64 3.64
CA LEU A 201 -4.40 11.64 3.02
C LEU A 201 -5.43 12.29 2.11
N HIS A 202 -6.07 13.37 2.55
CA HIS A 202 -7.05 14.10 1.76
C HIS A 202 -6.42 14.82 0.56
N GLN A 203 -5.23 15.38 0.72
CA GLN A 203 -4.49 16.01 -0.39
C GLN A 203 -4.08 15.00 -1.46
N ARG A 204 -3.81 13.76 -1.05
CA ARG A 204 -3.38 12.67 -1.93
C ARG A 204 -4.52 11.79 -2.44
N ASP A 205 -5.76 12.04 -2.06
CA ASP A 205 -6.91 11.25 -2.52
C ASP A 205 -7.12 11.40 -4.03
N GLY A 206 -6.86 10.32 -4.76
CA GLY A 206 -7.01 10.26 -6.21
C GLY A 206 -8.45 10.04 -6.69
N LEU A 207 -9.38 9.76 -5.77
CA LEU A 207 -10.79 9.52 -6.09
C LEU A 207 -11.68 10.69 -5.70
N ARG A 208 -11.20 11.64 -4.89
CA ARG A 208 -12.02 12.73 -4.36
C ARG A 208 -12.73 13.48 -5.47
N ASP A 209 -14.03 13.71 -5.26
CA ASP A 209 -14.97 14.41 -6.14
C ASP A 209 -15.20 13.73 -7.50
N ARG A 210 -14.68 12.48 -7.69
CA ARG A 210 -14.91 11.72 -8.91
C ARG A 210 -16.15 10.85 -8.83
N PRO A 211 -16.89 10.69 -9.94
CA PRO A 211 -17.87 9.64 -10.03
C PRO A 211 -17.16 8.29 -10.01
N ILE A 212 -17.67 7.37 -9.21
CA ILE A 212 -17.09 6.03 -9.07
C ILE A 212 -18.15 4.94 -9.18
N THR A 213 -17.70 3.77 -9.59
CA THR A 213 -18.45 2.52 -9.44
C THR A 213 -17.70 1.63 -8.45
N LEU A 214 -18.30 1.40 -7.28
CA LEU A 214 -17.79 0.51 -6.24
C LEU A 214 -18.49 -0.85 -6.30
N GLU A 215 -17.76 -1.89 -6.60
CA GLU A 215 -18.22 -3.27 -6.60
C GLU A 215 -18.10 -3.86 -5.18
N LEU A 216 -19.22 -4.38 -4.65
CA LEU A 216 -19.35 -5.02 -3.34
C LEU A 216 -19.93 -6.43 -3.54
N ASN A 217 -19.12 -7.48 -3.38
CA ASN A 217 -19.55 -8.87 -3.58
C ASN A 217 -20.28 -9.07 -4.93
N ARG A 218 -21.61 -8.85 -4.98
CA ARG A 218 -22.44 -9.00 -6.18
C ARG A 218 -23.23 -7.74 -6.56
N GLU A 219 -23.01 -6.65 -5.82
CA GLU A 219 -23.70 -5.37 -6.04
C GLU A 219 -22.70 -4.31 -6.47
N ALA A 220 -23.15 -3.40 -7.32
CA ALA A 220 -22.40 -2.22 -7.71
C ALA A 220 -23.08 -0.97 -7.13
N VAL A 221 -22.29 -0.15 -6.42
CA VAL A 221 -22.72 1.14 -5.88
C VAL A 221 -22.17 2.24 -6.77
N LEU A 222 -23.07 3.01 -7.36
CA LEU A 222 -22.75 4.21 -8.14
C LEU A 222 -22.82 5.43 -7.24
N GLY A 223 -21.85 6.34 -7.35
CA GLY A 223 -21.87 7.58 -6.59
C GLY A 223 -20.62 8.41 -6.79
N GLN A 224 -20.52 9.50 -6.05
CA GLN A 224 -19.35 10.36 -6.00
C GLN A 224 -18.52 10.04 -4.77
N ALA A 225 -17.23 9.76 -4.95
CA ALA A 225 -16.30 9.64 -3.83
C ALA A 225 -16.06 11.02 -3.22
N ILE A 226 -16.31 11.19 -1.90
CA ILE A 226 -16.17 12.48 -1.21
C ILE A 226 -15.01 12.48 -0.20
N GLY A 227 -14.21 11.41 -0.14
CA GLY A 227 -13.04 11.28 0.74
C GLY A 227 -13.11 10.08 1.65
N PHE A 228 -12.41 10.16 2.79
CA PHE A 228 -12.33 9.11 3.80
C PHE A 228 -12.79 9.65 5.15
N ASP A 229 -13.32 8.78 6.01
CA ASP A 229 -13.55 9.11 7.41
C ASP A 229 -12.34 8.76 8.30
N ASP A 230 -12.49 9.00 9.62
CA ASP A 230 -11.46 8.78 10.66
C ASP A 230 -11.02 7.31 10.82
N GLN A 231 -11.74 6.39 10.20
CA GLN A 231 -11.38 4.97 10.14
C GLN A 231 -10.85 4.54 8.77
N GLY A 232 -10.63 5.49 7.85
CA GLY A 232 -10.17 5.24 6.49
C GLY A 232 -11.22 4.56 5.61
N ARG A 233 -12.51 4.61 5.97
CA ARG A 233 -13.60 4.11 5.14
C ARG A 233 -13.86 5.09 4.01
N LEU A 234 -14.10 4.57 2.81
CA LEU A 234 -14.46 5.40 1.66
C LEU A 234 -15.87 5.96 1.85
N LEU A 235 -15.99 7.27 1.74
CA LEU A 235 -17.28 7.97 1.75
C LEU A 235 -17.77 8.15 0.31
N VAL A 236 -18.96 7.64 0.03
CA VAL A 236 -19.59 7.73 -1.29
C VAL A 236 -20.95 8.41 -1.14
N ARG A 237 -21.16 9.47 -1.90
CA ARG A 237 -22.43 10.18 -2.02
C ARG A 237 -23.22 9.62 -3.19
N SER A 238 -24.41 9.11 -2.92
CA SER A 238 -25.33 8.62 -3.97
C SER A 238 -25.96 9.77 -4.77
N PRO A 239 -26.59 9.49 -5.93
CA PRO A 239 -27.36 10.50 -6.67
C PRO A 239 -28.52 11.10 -5.87
N SER A 240 -29.01 10.43 -4.83
CA SER A 240 -30.04 10.91 -3.89
C SER A 240 -29.45 11.67 -2.70
N ASP A 241 -28.20 12.12 -2.76
CA ASP A 241 -27.45 12.86 -1.75
C ASP A 241 -27.24 12.12 -0.40
N ILE A 242 -27.41 10.79 -0.38
CA ILE A 242 -27.15 9.98 0.79
C ILE A 242 -25.68 9.56 0.81
N VAL A 243 -24.98 9.87 1.93
CA VAL A 243 -23.59 9.47 2.13
C VAL A 243 -23.53 8.13 2.84
N ARG A 244 -22.76 7.20 2.27
CA ARG A 244 -22.47 5.88 2.86
C ARG A 244 -20.98 5.70 3.03
N ALA A 245 -20.56 5.03 4.12
CA ALA A 245 -19.17 4.68 4.40
C ALA A 245 -18.92 3.20 4.09
N PHE A 246 -17.81 2.90 3.39
CA PHE A 246 -17.46 1.57 2.94
C PHE A 246 -16.08 1.17 3.47
N THR A 247 -16.00 0.01 4.13
CA THR A 247 -14.76 -0.57 4.67
C THR A 247 -14.01 -1.41 3.64
N SER A 248 -14.73 -1.95 2.65
CA SER A 248 -14.18 -2.82 1.61
C SER A 248 -14.93 -2.63 0.30
N GLY A 249 -14.37 -3.11 -0.79
CA GLY A 249 -14.93 -3.05 -2.12
C GLY A 249 -13.86 -2.83 -3.19
N ARG A 250 -14.25 -2.89 -4.44
CA ARG A 250 -13.38 -2.67 -5.59
C ARG A 250 -13.88 -1.48 -6.41
N ILE A 251 -13.04 -0.48 -6.60
CA ILE A 251 -13.32 0.60 -7.57
C ILE A 251 -13.05 0.06 -8.97
N ILE A 252 -14.11 -0.12 -9.76
CA ILE A 252 -14.03 -0.66 -11.13
C ILE A 252 -14.03 0.45 -12.18
N GLN A 253 -14.55 1.63 -11.85
CA GLN A 253 -14.57 2.82 -12.70
C GLN A 253 -14.39 4.07 -11.86
N TYR A 254 -13.59 5.04 -12.36
CA TYR A 254 -13.34 6.35 -11.73
C TYR A 254 -12.75 7.35 -12.71
#